data_8eab9c955ab8e64ffe50238e93d1965d
#
_entry.id   8eab9c955ab8e64ffe50238e93d1965d
#
_cell.length_a   1.000
_cell.length_b   1.000
_cell.length_c   1.000
_cell.angle_alpha   90.00
_cell.angle_beta   90.00
_cell.angle_gamma   90.00
#
_symmetry.space_group_name_H-M   'P 1'
#
loop_
_entity.id
_entity.type
_entity.pdbx_description
1 polymer ?
#
loop_
_entity_poly.entity_id
_entity_poly.type
_entity_poly.pdbx_seq_one_letter_code
_entity_poly.pdbx_strand_id
1 'polypeptide(L)'
;KVDGISQKVLGEQGIPPVSTVTDPDYRATGFLIDGKGYLVTNAHVVNRLKTIFVENNKGEDFRAVPVYTDNNTDLAILKITDESFKAIPALPYSIRRNNLDLAEPIFTLGFPRNEIVYGEGYLSAKSGNSGDSTAYQVTVSVNPGNSGGPVMNRNGEIVGIITSKEKNADGVVYAAKSANIFKLLDAVKKSEDSLSIKLPSGSGLKGMERTQQVKKMEEYVFMVLGN
;
A
#
# COMPACT_ATOMS: atom_id res chain seq x y z
N LYS A 1 8.93 48.93 47.69
CA LYS A 1 9.90 47.80 47.77
C LYS A 1 9.12 46.54 47.59
N VAL A 2 8.91 46.11 46.41
CA VAL A 2 8.76 44.71 46.00
C VAL A 2 9.03 44.62 44.52
N ASP A 3 9.93 43.79 44.18
CA ASP A 3 10.56 43.65 42.89
C ASP A 3 9.62 43.06 41.85
N GLY A 4 9.60 43.67 40.67
CA GLY A 4 8.96 43.15 39.49
C GLY A 4 9.76 41.99 38.90
N ILE A 5 9.16 40.80 38.79
CA ILE A 5 9.70 39.68 38.04
C ILE A 5 8.98 39.64 36.73
N SER A 6 9.68 39.96 35.66
CA SER A 6 9.24 39.78 34.29
C SER A 6 9.03 38.27 33.99
N GLN A 7 7.79 37.88 33.76
CA GLN A 7 7.49 36.58 33.16
C GLN A 7 7.83 36.61 31.67
N LYS A 8 8.91 35.91 31.35
CA LYS A 8 9.29 35.59 29.98
C LYS A 8 8.28 34.57 29.43
N VAL A 9 7.46 34.97 28.48
CA VAL A 9 6.60 34.06 27.72
C VAL A 9 7.51 33.12 26.94
N LEU A 10 7.59 31.85 27.36
CA LEU A 10 8.17 30.78 26.58
C LEU A 10 7.22 30.48 25.43
N GLY A 11 7.75 30.63 24.21
CA GLY A 11 7.00 30.32 23.00
C GLY A 11 6.56 28.85 23.00
N GLU A 12 5.30 28.65 22.68
CA GLU A 12 4.73 27.36 22.37
C GLU A 12 5.45 26.77 21.15
N GLN A 13 6.41 25.89 21.41
CA GLN A 13 6.87 24.96 20.40
C GLN A 13 5.72 23.97 20.23
N GLY A 14 5.07 24.01 19.07
CA GLY A 14 4.04 23.06 18.70
C GLY A 14 4.58 21.65 18.82
N ILE A 15 4.01 20.89 19.76
CA ILE A 15 4.23 19.45 19.87
C ILE A 15 3.72 18.85 18.57
N PRO A 16 4.52 18.09 17.80
CA PRO A 16 3.99 17.39 16.62
C PRO A 16 2.81 16.53 17.07
N PRO A 17 1.76 16.37 16.25
CA PRO A 17 0.62 15.57 16.62
C PRO A 17 1.11 14.15 16.95
N VAL A 18 0.93 13.78 18.22
CA VAL A 18 1.23 12.40 18.66
C VAL A 18 0.26 11.49 17.91
N SER A 19 0.79 10.51 17.18
CA SER A 19 -0.02 9.47 16.54
C SER A 19 -1.06 8.97 17.55
N THR A 20 -2.33 9.15 17.24
CA THR A 20 -3.44 8.74 18.11
C THR A 20 -3.66 7.23 18.11
N VAL A 21 -2.93 6.50 17.26
CA VAL A 21 -2.98 5.04 17.13
C VAL A 21 -1.81 4.44 17.89
N THR A 22 -1.93 4.32 19.22
CA THR A 22 -0.83 3.87 20.09
C THR A 22 -0.59 2.36 20.08
N ASP A 23 -1.56 1.57 19.66
CA ASP A 23 -1.45 0.11 19.49
C ASP A 23 -2.56 -0.34 18.53
N PRO A 24 -2.30 -0.39 17.21
CA PRO A 24 -3.32 -0.78 16.26
C PRO A 24 -3.64 -2.27 16.43
N ASP A 25 -4.91 -2.59 16.61
CA ASP A 25 -5.43 -3.97 16.70
C ASP A 25 -5.08 -4.78 15.46
N TYR A 26 -4.85 -4.10 14.34
CA TYR A 26 -4.51 -4.73 13.06
C TYR A 26 -3.59 -3.84 12.22
N ARG A 27 -2.62 -4.50 11.57
CA ARG A 27 -1.62 -3.84 10.71
C ARG A 27 -1.54 -4.53 9.36
N ALA A 28 -1.46 -3.73 8.30
CA ALA A 28 -1.30 -4.20 6.94
C ALA A 28 -0.52 -3.18 6.11
N THR A 29 -0.45 -3.41 4.81
CA THR A 29 0.23 -2.54 3.85
C THR A 29 -0.75 -2.03 2.80
N GLY A 30 -0.50 -0.86 2.26
CA GLY A 30 -1.15 -0.31 1.08
C GLY A 30 -0.15 0.51 0.27
N PHE A 31 -0.49 0.87 -0.94
CA PHE A 31 0.36 1.72 -1.78
C PHE A 31 -0.49 2.65 -2.64
N LEU A 32 0.07 3.80 -3.00
CA LEU A 32 -0.61 4.78 -3.84
C LEU A 32 -0.86 4.24 -5.26
N ILE A 33 -2.03 4.50 -5.79
CA ILE A 33 -2.37 4.26 -7.20
C ILE A 33 -2.65 5.56 -7.97
N ASP A 34 -2.79 6.67 -7.25
CA ASP A 34 -2.98 8.01 -7.79
C ASP A 34 -2.33 9.02 -6.84
N GLY A 35 -1.67 10.03 -7.39
CA GLY A 35 -1.01 11.07 -6.59
C GLY A 35 -1.94 11.93 -5.73
N LYS A 36 -3.25 11.84 -5.93
CA LYS A 36 -4.25 12.52 -5.11
C LYS A 36 -4.55 11.81 -3.77
N GLY A 37 -3.83 10.73 -3.44
CA GLY A 37 -3.98 10.00 -2.20
C GLY A 37 -4.98 8.84 -2.28
N TYR A 38 -5.14 8.22 -3.44
CA TYR A 38 -5.83 6.94 -3.57
C TYR A 38 -4.83 5.80 -3.41
N LEU A 39 -5.16 4.84 -2.53
CA LEU A 39 -4.34 3.67 -2.25
C LEU A 39 -5.12 2.39 -2.55
N VAL A 40 -4.37 1.32 -2.87
CA VAL A 40 -4.88 -0.05 -2.86
C VAL A 40 -4.33 -0.78 -1.63
N THR A 41 -5.19 -1.59 -1.02
CA THR A 41 -4.89 -2.58 0.02
C THR A 41 -5.82 -3.78 -0.14
N ASN A 42 -5.83 -4.72 0.81
CA ASN A 42 -6.77 -5.84 0.77
C ASN A 42 -8.13 -5.49 1.37
N ALA A 43 -9.18 -6.13 0.84
CA ALA A 43 -10.55 -6.00 1.36
C ALA A 43 -10.68 -6.53 2.79
N HIS A 44 -10.07 -7.69 3.09
CA HIS A 44 -10.11 -8.27 4.43
C HIS A 44 -9.45 -7.38 5.49
N VAL A 45 -8.52 -6.49 5.11
CA VAL A 45 -7.93 -5.48 5.98
C VAL A 45 -8.98 -4.44 6.33
N VAL A 46 -9.57 -3.82 5.29
CA VAL A 46 -10.56 -2.75 5.43
C VAL A 46 -11.79 -3.19 6.21
N ASN A 47 -12.29 -4.41 5.93
CA ASN A 47 -13.48 -4.95 6.58
C ASN A 47 -13.34 -5.20 8.08
N ARG A 48 -12.12 -5.21 8.61
CA ARG A 48 -11.84 -5.40 10.06
C ARG A 48 -11.73 -4.09 10.83
N LEU A 49 -11.55 -2.98 10.13
CA LEU A 49 -11.24 -1.69 10.72
C LEU A 49 -12.47 -0.79 10.75
N LYS A 50 -12.75 -0.17 11.90
CA LYS A 50 -13.80 0.86 12.04
C LYS A 50 -13.27 2.25 11.65
N THR A 51 -12.03 2.50 12.00
CA THR A 51 -11.31 3.73 11.64
C THR A 51 -10.03 3.35 10.96
N ILE A 52 -9.72 3.98 9.82
CA ILE A 52 -8.53 3.67 9.02
C ILE A 52 -7.59 4.87 9.01
N PHE A 53 -6.34 4.60 9.32
CA PHE A 53 -5.21 5.50 9.13
C PHE A 53 -4.19 4.84 8.21
N VAL A 54 -3.44 5.66 7.49
CA VAL A 54 -2.28 5.22 6.71
C VAL A 54 -1.07 6.01 7.14
N GLU A 55 0.02 5.32 7.43
CA GLU A 55 1.29 5.92 7.88
C GLU A 55 2.35 5.72 6.79
N ASN A 56 3.05 6.80 6.43
CA ASN A 56 4.15 6.73 5.48
C ASN A 56 5.46 6.27 6.15
N ASN A 57 6.52 6.09 5.37
CA ASN A 57 7.84 5.69 5.87
C ASN A 57 8.56 6.75 6.72
N LYS A 58 7.95 7.93 6.91
CA LYS A 58 8.45 9.01 7.78
C LYS A 58 7.71 9.07 9.12
N GLY A 59 6.71 8.19 9.33
CA GLY A 59 5.87 8.18 10.52
C GLY A 59 4.79 9.26 10.52
N GLU A 60 4.41 9.77 9.36
CA GLU A 60 3.29 10.70 9.23
C GLU A 60 2.00 9.94 9.00
N ASP A 61 1.02 10.13 9.89
CA ASP A 61 -0.30 9.50 9.85
C ASP A 61 -1.30 10.34 9.07
N PHE A 62 -2.12 9.68 8.26
CA PHE A 62 -3.21 10.31 7.53
C PHE A 62 -4.49 9.51 7.71
N ARG A 63 -5.59 10.18 7.98
CA ARG A 63 -6.90 9.55 7.98
C ARG A 63 -7.28 9.15 6.56
N ALA A 64 -7.82 7.92 6.42
CA ALA A 64 -8.30 7.40 5.15
C ALA A 64 -9.70 6.82 5.28
N VAL A 65 -10.42 6.77 4.18
CA VAL A 65 -11.76 6.17 4.09
C VAL A 65 -11.82 5.19 2.93
N PRO A 66 -12.58 4.08 3.04
CA PRO A 66 -12.79 3.19 1.92
C PRO A 66 -13.66 3.86 0.85
N VAL A 67 -13.22 3.78 -0.40
CA VAL A 67 -13.96 4.22 -1.59
C VAL A 67 -14.69 3.04 -2.22
N TYR A 68 -14.02 1.91 -2.31
CA TYR A 68 -14.57 0.70 -2.91
C TYR A 68 -13.91 -0.55 -2.33
N THR A 69 -14.67 -1.62 -2.17
CA THR A 69 -14.20 -2.90 -1.65
C THR A 69 -14.77 -4.03 -2.50
N ASP A 70 -13.89 -4.92 -2.97
CA ASP A 70 -14.25 -6.14 -3.69
C ASP A 70 -13.73 -7.37 -2.93
N ASN A 71 -14.65 -8.09 -2.31
CA ASN A 71 -14.31 -9.30 -1.55
C ASN A 71 -13.93 -10.48 -2.44
N ASN A 72 -14.28 -10.48 -3.73
CA ASN A 72 -13.95 -11.58 -4.63
C ASN A 72 -12.48 -11.58 -5.02
N THR A 73 -11.91 -10.41 -5.24
CA THR A 73 -10.49 -10.24 -5.54
C THR A 73 -9.65 -9.89 -4.31
N ASP A 74 -10.30 -9.75 -3.15
CA ASP A 74 -9.71 -9.30 -1.89
C ASP A 74 -8.96 -7.98 -2.01
N LEU A 75 -9.52 -7.01 -2.74
CA LEU A 75 -8.93 -5.69 -2.93
C LEU A 75 -9.87 -4.57 -2.47
N ALA A 76 -9.29 -3.49 -1.99
CA ALA A 76 -10.00 -2.27 -1.62
C ALA A 76 -9.24 -1.03 -2.09
N ILE A 77 -9.98 0.03 -2.42
CA ILE A 77 -9.45 1.36 -2.69
C ILE A 77 -9.76 2.25 -1.49
N LEU A 78 -8.72 2.85 -0.92
CA LEU A 78 -8.81 3.86 0.12
C LEU A 78 -8.55 5.25 -0.46
N LYS A 79 -9.12 6.27 0.17
CA LYS A 79 -8.82 7.69 -0.10
C LYS A 79 -8.33 8.36 1.16
N ILE A 80 -7.15 8.95 1.12
CA ILE A 80 -6.66 9.86 2.17
C ILE A 80 -7.53 11.10 2.16
N THR A 81 -8.15 11.40 3.30
CA THR A 81 -9.03 12.57 3.49
C THR A 81 -8.40 13.66 4.34
N ASP A 82 -7.21 13.40 4.86
CA ASP A 82 -6.48 14.35 5.70
C ASP A 82 -5.96 15.52 4.87
N GLU A 83 -6.21 16.75 5.32
CA GLU A 83 -5.79 17.98 4.63
C GLU A 83 -4.27 18.20 4.65
N SER A 84 -3.57 17.55 5.57
CA SER A 84 -2.10 17.61 5.65
C SER A 84 -1.43 16.84 4.52
N PHE A 85 -2.12 15.86 3.91
CA PHE A 85 -1.60 15.11 2.78
C PHE A 85 -1.40 16.00 1.56
N LYS A 86 -0.18 16.06 1.05
CA LYS A 86 0.14 16.83 -0.15
C LYS A 86 0.07 15.93 -1.39
N ALA A 87 -0.72 16.35 -2.36
CA ALA A 87 -0.82 15.65 -3.63
C ALA A 87 0.56 15.52 -4.32
N ILE A 88 0.82 14.34 -4.86
CA ILE A 88 2.06 13.98 -5.52
C ILE A 88 1.86 14.13 -7.03
N PRO A 89 2.70 14.88 -7.75
CA PRO A 89 2.49 15.16 -9.17
C PRO A 89 2.50 13.91 -10.05
N ALA A 90 3.39 12.94 -9.76
CA ALA A 90 3.50 11.70 -10.50
C ALA A 90 4.08 10.58 -9.63
N LEU A 91 3.55 9.36 -9.79
CA LEU A 91 4.11 8.16 -9.18
C LEU A 91 5.21 7.60 -10.09
N PRO A 92 6.33 7.07 -9.54
CA PRO A 92 7.48 6.66 -10.35
C PRO A 92 7.32 5.30 -11.04
N TYR A 93 6.26 4.58 -10.76
CA TYR A 93 5.98 3.24 -11.27
C TYR A 93 4.74 3.21 -12.16
N SER A 94 4.57 2.15 -12.91
CA SER A 94 3.35 1.85 -13.63
C SER A 94 2.63 0.63 -13.03
N ILE A 95 1.36 0.47 -13.36
CA ILE A 95 0.56 -0.70 -13.00
C ILE A 95 0.35 -1.54 -14.26
N ARG A 96 0.90 -2.74 -14.26
CA ARG A 96 0.87 -3.63 -15.41
C ARG A 96 -0.50 -4.32 -15.53
N ARG A 97 -1.07 -4.34 -16.73
CA ARG A 97 -2.33 -5.04 -17.01
C ARG A 97 -2.12 -6.49 -17.42
N ASN A 98 -1.01 -6.76 -18.12
CA ASN A 98 -0.71 -8.08 -18.66
C ASN A 98 -0.15 -9.03 -17.60
N ASN A 99 -0.40 -10.32 -17.78
CA ASN A 99 0.11 -11.35 -16.88
C ASN A 99 1.65 -11.42 -16.87
N LEU A 100 2.17 -11.92 -15.76
CA LEU A 100 3.56 -12.34 -15.61
C LEU A 100 3.81 -13.68 -16.31
N ASP A 101 5.08 -13.95 -16.63
CA ASP A 101 5.55 -15.25 -17.04
C ASP A 101 6.15 -16.04 -15.86
N LEU A 102 6.10 -17.38 -15.94
CA LEU A 102 6.71 -18.23 -14.92
C LEU A 102 8.19 -17.90 -14.75
N ALA A 103 8.66 -17.97 -13.51
CA ALA A 103 10.01 -17.61 -13.10
C ALA A 103 10.38 -16.13 -13.30
N GLU A 104 9.44 -15.24 -13.67
CA GLU A 104 9.71 -13.81 -13.71
C GLU A 104 10.08 -13.31 -12.31
N PRO A 105 11.25 -12.65 -12.13
CA PRO A 105 11.67 -12.13 -10.84
C PRO A 105 10.74 -11.04 -10.35
N ILE A 106 10.41 -11.09 -9.07
CA ILE A 106 9.57 -10.11 -8.39
C ILE A 106 10.19 -9.67 -7.08
N PHE A 107 9.74 -8.54 -6.58
CA PHE A 107 9.98 -8.09 -5.20
C PHE A 107 8.74 -7.44 -4.62
N THR A 108 8.72 -7.33 -3.30
CA THR A 108 7.64 -6.68 -2.54
C THR A 108 8.20 -5.78 -1.45
N LEU A 109 7.43 -4.77 -1.09
CA LEU A 109 7.65 -3.90 0.05
C LEU A 109 6.42 -3.95 0.94
N GLY A 110 6.61 -3.90 2.25
CA GLY A 110 5.47 -3.89 3.17
C GLY A 110 5.89 -3.61 4.61
N PHE A 111 4.90 -3.51 5.49
CA PHE A 111 5.05 -3.18 6.90
C PHE A 111 4.61 -4.32 7.81
N PRO A 112 5.38 -5.42 7.91
CA PRO A 112 5.13 -6.45 8.92
C PRO A 112 5.48 -5.96 10.34
N ARG A 113 6.15 -4.83 10.44
CA ARG A 113 6.54 -4.09 11.66
C ARG A 113 6.59 -2.59 11.35
N ASN A 114 7.03 -1.76 12.31
CA ASN A 114 7.07 -0.29 12.16
C ASN A 114 8.06 0.22 11.09
N GLU A 115 8.88 -0.64 10.54
CA GLU A 115 9.75 -0.30 9.40
C GLU A 115 9.35 -1.08 8.15
N ILE A 116 9.60 -0.49 6.99
CA ILE A 116 9.37 -1.15 5.71
C ILE A 116 10.33 -2.32 5.53
N VAL A 117 9.81 -3.44 5.04
CA VAL A 117 10.56 -4.68 4.80
C VAL A 117 10.52 -5.04 3.33
N TYR A 118 11.68 -5.36 2.81
CA TYR A 118 11.88 -5.86 1.45
C TYR A 118 11.85 -7.38 1.42
N GLY A 119 11.20 -7.94 0.40
CA GLY A 119 11.27 -9.35 0.04
C GLY A 119 11.42 -9.51 -1.47
N GLU A 120 12.16 -10.53 -1.91
CA GLU A 120 12.28 -10.87 -3.33
C GLU A 120 12.05 -12.34 -3.59
N GLY A 121 11.71 -12.66 -4.84
CA GLY A 121 11.43 -14.00 -5.29
C GLY A 121 11.01 -14.02 -6.76
N TYR A 122 10.07 -14.88 -7.09
CA TYR A 122 9.61 -15.08 -8.47
C TYR A 122 8.18 -15.60 -8.55
N LEU A 123 7.59 -15.49 -9.75
CA LEU A 123 6.30 -16.11 -10.05
C LEU A 123 6.43 -17.64 -10.10
N SER A 124 5.67 -18.33 -9.25
CA SER A 124 5.65 -19.79 -9.13
C SER A 124 4.51 -20.43 -9.92
N ALA A 125 3.32 -19.77 -9.98
CA ALA A 125 2.20 -20.22 -10.80
C ALA A 125 1.34 -19.03 -11.29
N LYS A 126 0.75 -19.19 -12.47
CA LYS A 126 -0.13 -18.16 -13.10
C LYS A 126 -1.54 -18.13 -12.52
N SER A 127 -1.85 -19.02 -11.56
CA SER A 127 -3.11 -19.07 -10.81
C SER A 127 -2.83 -19.12 -9.31
N GLY A 128 -3.80 -18.65 -8.53
CA GLY A 128 -3.79 -18.71 -7.08
C GLY A 128 -4.29 -20.05 -6.53
N ASN A 129 -4.73 -20.04 -5.28
CA ASN A 129 -5.23 -21.23 -4.59
C ASN A 129 -6.40 -21.86 -5.38
N SER A 130 -6.41 -23.19 -5.44
CA SER A 130 -7.45 -23.97 -6.13
C SER A 130 -7.72 -23.53 -7.58
N GLY A 131 -6.71 -22.99 -8.27
CA GLY A 131 -6.82 -22.58 -9.67
C GLY A 131 -7.43 -21.18 -9.87
N ASP A 132 -7.48 -20.36 -8.84
CA ASP A 132 -8.00 -18.98 -8.93
C ASP A 132 -7.25 -18.17 -10.00
N SER A 133 -7.95 -17.82 -11.06
CA SER A 133 -7.40 -17.08 -12.21
C SER A 133 -7.16 -15.60 -11.91
N THR A 134 -7.68 -15.06 -10.81
CA THR A 134 -7.54 -13.66 -10.40
C THR A 134 -6.28 -13.40 -9.57
N ALA A 135 -5.60 -14.45 -9.13
CA ALA A 135 -4.40 -14.40 -8.33
C ALA A 135 -3.22 -15.14 -8.98
N TYR A 136 -2.04 -14.88 -8.46
CA TYR A 136 -0.80 -15.60 -8.69
C TYR A 136 -0.40 -16.41 -7.45
N GLN A 137 0.35 -17.48 -7.65
CA GLN A 137 1.21 -18.03 -6.62
C GLN A 137 2.64 -17.50 -6.83
N VAL A 138 3.21 -16.95 -5.77
CA VAL A 138 4.57 -16.39 -5.77
C VAL A 138 5.41 -17.01 -4.66
N THR A 139 6.69 -17.11 -4.88
CA THR A 139 7.66 -17.49 -3.84
C THR A 139 8.39 -16.25 -3.39
N VAL A 140 8.01 -15.74 -2.24
CA VAL A 140 8.60 -14.54 -1.62
C VAL A 140 8.43 -14.64 -0.12
N SER A 141 9.41 -14.17 0.65
CA SER A 141 9.28 -14.11 2.11
C SER A 141 8.34 -12.99 2.53
N VAL A 142 7.22 -13.36 3.15
CA VAL A 142 6.25 -12.42 3.72
C VAL A 142 5.86 -12.83 5.13
N ASN A 143 5.46 -11.85 5.92
CA ASN A 143 4.95 -11.99 7.28
C ASN A 143 3.59 -11.29 7.41
N PRO A 144 2.80 -11.59 8.46
CA PRO A 144 1.62 -10.76 8.78
C PRO A 144 1.98 -9.27 8.76
N GLY A 145 1.14 -8.47 8.12
CA GLY A 145 1.40 -7.06 7.84
C GLY A 145 1.86 -6.75 6.41
N ASN A 146 2.38 -7.72 5.65
CA ASN A 146 2.68 -7.53 4.23
C ASN A 146 1.43 -7.55 3.32
N SER A 147 0.28 -8.02 3.84
CA SER A 147 -1.00 -8.01 3.10
C SER A 147 -1.33 -6.62 2.59
N GLY A 148 -1.67 -6.50 1.30
CA GLY A 148 -1.90 -5.23 0.61
C GLY A 148 -0.63 -4.61 0.01
N GLY A 149 0.54 -5.15 0.28
CA GLY A 149 1.81 -4.68 -0.26
C GLY A 149 1.93 -4.93 -1.78
N PRO A 150 2.60 -4.01 -2.51
CA PRO A 150 2.80 -4.14 -3.94
C PRO A 150 3.78 -5.28 -4.26
N VAL A 151 3.45 -6.06 -5.28
CA VAL A 151 4.39 -6.97 -5.95
C VAL A 151 4.85 -6.31 -7.22
N MET A 152 6.15 -6.23 -7.42
CA MET A 152 6.77 -5.52 -8.53
C MET A 152 7.72 -6.42 -9.31
N ASN A 153 7.83 -6.16 -10.61
CA ASN A 153 8.82 -6.79 -11.46
C ASN A 153 10.12 -5.98 -11.55
N ARG A 154 11.11 -6.49 -12.32
CA ARG A 154 12.41 -5.84 -12.52
C ARG A 154 12.33 -4.45 -13.14
N ASN A 155 11.26 -4.16 -13.87
CA ASN A 155 11.06 -2.86 -14.55
C ASN A 155 10.41 -1.81 -13.65
N GLY A 156 10.14 -2.13 -12.38
CA GLY A 156 9.44 -1.23 -11.48
C GLY A 156 7.96 -1.08 -11.85
N GLU A 157 7.36 -2.11 -12.43
CA GLU A 157 5.91 -2.16 -12.68
C GLU A 157 5.23 -2.95 -11.56
N ILE A 158 4.12 -2.46 -11.05
CA ILE A 158 3.27 -3.20 -10.13
C ILE A 158 2.55 -4.29 -10.92
N VAL A 159 2.73 -5.53 -10.51
CA VAL A 159 2.23 -6.74 -11.19
C VAL A 159 1.24 -7.52 -10.34
N GLY A 160 1.19 -7.22 -9.03
CA GLY A 160 0.28 -7.86 -8.09
C GLY A 160 0.25 -7.17 -6.74
N ILE A 161 -0.58 -7.69 -5.86
CA ILE A 161 -0.79 -7.23 -4.48
C ILE A 161 -0.75 -8.46 -3.57
N ILE A 162 0.11 -8.47 -2.56
CA ILE A 162 0.16 -9.57 -1.57
C ILE A 162 -1.22 -9.69 -0.89
N THR A 163 -1.81 -10.88 -0.92
CA THR A 163 -3.10 -11.14 -0.26
C THR A 163 -2.98 -12.05 0.95
N SER A 164 -2.38 -13.22 0.80
CA SER A 164 -2.30 -14.21 1.86
C SER A 164 -1.08 -15.11 1.72
N LYS A 165 -0.72 -15.73 2.84
CA LYS A 165 0.23 -16.85 2.89
C LYS A 165 -0.55 -18.15 3.08
N GLU A 166 -0.19 -19.21 2.37
CA GLU A 166 -0.76 -20.54 2.61
C GLU A 166 -0.35 -21.03 4.02
N LYS A 167 -1.35 -21.42 4.83
CA LYS A 167 -1.09 -21.84 6.21
C LYS A 167 -0.41 -23.18 6.32
N ASN A 168 -0.64 -24.06 5.34
CA ASN A 168 -0.21 -25.46 5.36
C ASN A 168 0.95 -25.76 4.42
N ALA A 169 1.53 -24.74 3.78
CA ALA A 169 2.66 -24.91 2.86
C ALA A 169 3.68 -23.78 3.05
N ASP A 170 4.91 -24.16 3.43
CA ASP A 170 5.99 -23.20 3.56
C ASP A 170 6.38 -22.59 2.22
N GLY A 171 6.56 -21.26 2.20
CA GLY A 171 7.01 -20.54 1.01
C GLY A 171 5.94 -20.29 -0.04
N VAL A 172 4.68 -20.67 0.19
CA VAL A 172 3.56 -20.38 -0.73
C VAL A 172 2.85 -19.11 -0.31
N VAL A 173 2.87 -18.13 -1.20
CA VAL A 173 2.22 -16.83 -1.04
C VAL A 173 1.32 -16.58 -2.24
N TYR A 174 0.16 -16.01 -2.00
CA TYR A 174 -0.75 -15.57 -3.06
C TYR A 174 -0.74 -14.07 -3.21
N ALA A 175 -0.84 -13.62 -4.46
CA ALA A 175 -0.94 -12.21 -4.80
C ALA A 175 -2.07 -12.00 -5.80
N ALA A 176 -2.99 -11.09 -5.51
CA ALA A 176 -3.99 -10.66 -6.48
C ALA A 176 -3.29 -10.02 -7.69
N LYS A 177 -3.73 -10.34 -8.90
CA LYS A 177 -3.17 -9.76 -10.13
C LYS A 177 -3.46 -8.27 -10.20
N SER A 178 -2.48 -7.48 -10.60
CA SER A 178 -2.65 -6.04 -10.80
C SER A 178 -3.75 -5.67 -11.80
N ALA A 179 -4.08 -6.56 -12.73
CA ALA A 179 -5.22 -6.41 -13.63
C ALA A 179 -6.55 -6.19 -12.91
N ASN A 180 -6.71 -6.69 -11.67
CA ASN A 180 -7.92 -6.50 -10.88
C ASN A 180 -8.09 -5.03 -10.42
N ILE A 181 -7.00 -4.25 -10.27
CA ILE A 181 -7.09 -2.82 -9.98
C ILE A 181 -7.91 -2.10 -11.08
N PHE A 182 -7.70 -2.45 -12.34
CA PHE A 182 -8.45 -1.84 -13.46
C PHE A 182 -9.94 -2.20 -13.39
N LYS A 183 -10.26 -3.45 -12.99
CA LYS A 183 -11.66 -3.87 -12.79
C LYS A 183 -12.32 -3.11 -11.64
N LEU A 184 -11.58 -2.90 -10.53
CA LEU A 184 -12.06 -2.08 -9.43
C LEU A 184 -12.38 -0.65 -9.89
N LEU A 185 -11.49 -0.04 -10.66
CA LEU A 185 -11.71 1.32 -11.16
C LEU A 185 -12.91 1.40 -12.12
N ASP A 186 -13.13 0.38 -12.95
CA ASP A 186 -14.32 0.31 -13.81
C ASP A 186 -15.59 0.19 -12.96
N ALA A 187 -15.55 -0.53 -11.84
CA ALA A 187 -16.68 -0.63 -10.90
C ALA A 187 -16.91 0.70 -10.15
N VAL A 188 -15.84 1.36 -9.68
CA VAL A 188 -15.92 2.69 -9.05
C VAL A 188 -16.56 3.71 -9.96
N LYS A 189 -16.15 3.78 -11.23
CA LYS A 189 -16.75 4.70 -12.23
C LYS A 189 -18.22 4.47 -12.45
N LYS A 190 -18.68 3.21 -12.36
CA LYS A 190 -20.11 2.87 -12.52
C LYS A 190 -20.93 3.27 -11.29
N SER A 191 -20.33 3.25 -10.09
CA SER A 191 -21.01 3.60 -8.84
C SER A 191 -20.97 5.09 -8.56
N GLU A 192 -19.91 5.79 -8.98
CA GLU A 192 -19.69 7.21 -8.72
C GLU A 192 -18.91 7.87 -9.86
N ASP A 193 -19.66 8.44 -10.82
CA ASP A 193 -19.11 9.03 -12.05
C ASP A 193 -18.20 10.26 -11.80
N SER A 194 -18.31 10.86 -10.59
CA SER A 194 -17.50 12.03 -10.19
C SER A 194 -16.06 11.66 -9.80
N LEU A 195 -15.78 10.39 -9.48
CA LEU A 195 -14.44 9.95 -9.05
C LEU A 195 -13.51 9.74 -10.24
N SER A 196 -12.50 10.62 -10.33
CA SER A 196 -11.43 10.52 -11.34
C SER A 196 -10.12 10.05 -10.71
N ILE A 197 -9.86 8.74 -10.74
CA ILE A 197 -8.60 8.12 -10.33
C ILE A 197 -7.76 7.88 -11.58
N LYS A 198 -6.54 8.43 -11.62
CA LYS A 198 -5.64 8.32 -12.75
C LYS A 198 -4.45 7.44 -12.42
N LEU A 199 -4.47 6.20 -12.90
CA LEU A 199 -3.36 5.26 -12.72
C LEU A 199 -2.08 5.76 -13.40
N PRO A 200 -0.91 5.50 -12.78
CA PRO A 200 0.37 5.78 -13.41
C PRO A 200 0.60 4.86 -14.61
N SER A 201 1.02 5.41 -15.73
CA SER A 201 1.15 4.70 -17.02
C SER A 201 2.59 4.44 -17.46
N GLY A 202 3.55 5.12 -16.87
CA GLY A 202 4.97 4.95 -17.18
C GLY A 202 5.79 4.60 -15.94
N SER A 203 6.80 3.74 -16.09
CA SER A 203 7.73 3.44 -15.01
C SER A 203 9.05 4.19 -15.20
N GLY A 204 9.30 5.17 -14.31
CA GLY A 204 10.59 5.84 -14.19
C GLY A 204 11.65 4.98 -13.46
N LEU A 205 11.27 3.77 -13.04
CA LEU A 205 12.15 2.84 -12.32
C LEU A 205 12.86 1.84 -13.25
N LYS A 206 12.43 1.75 -14.51
CA LYS A 206 13.00 0.83 -15.50
C LYS A 206 14.49 1.13 -15.72
N GLY A 207 15.30 0.07 -15.63
CA GLY A 207 16.77 0.18 -15.81
C GLY A 207 17.54 0.67 -14.58
N MET A 208 16.86 0.99 -13.49
CA MET A 208 17.52 1.31 -12.22
C MET A 208 17.95 0.06 -11.49
N GLU A 209 19.03 0.16 -10.71
CA GLU A 209 19.42 -0.85 -9.75
C GLU A 209 18.34 -1.05 -8.67
N ARG A 210 18.22 -2.29 -8.15
CA ARG A 210 17.18 -2.66 -7.18
C ARG A 210 17.14 -1.73 -5.96
N THR A 211 18.29 -1.40 -5.40
CA THR A 211 18.40 -0.49 -4.24
C THR A 211 17.84 0.89 -4.54
N GLN A 212 18.04 1.39 -5.75
CA GLN A 212 17.49 2.68 -6.18
C GLN A 212 15.97 2.60 -6.42
N GLN A 213 15.49 1.48 -7.00
CA GLN A 213 14.05 1.25 -7.16
C GLN A 213 13.36 1.24 -5.80
N VAL A 214 13.88 0.47 -4.84
CA VAL A 214 13.33 0.37 -3.47
C VAL A 214 13.29 1.74 -2.81
N LYS A 215 14.40 2.49 -2.83
CA LYS A 215 14.50 3.83 -2.23
C LYS A 215 13.47 4.82 -2.79
N LYS A 216 13.13 4.69 -4.08
CA LYS A 216 12.09 5.53 -4.69
C LYS A 216 10.68 5.04 -4.39
N MET A 217 10.51 3.72 -4.22
CA MET A 217 9.20 3.12 -3.99
C MET A 217 8.69 3.25 -2.55
N GLU A 218 9.60 3.20 -1.57
CA GLU A 218 9.25 3.24 -0.15
C GLU A 218 8.45 4.49 0.25
N GLU A 219 8.58 5.60 -0.49
CA GLU A 219 7.81 6.83 -0.25
C GLU A 219 6.32 6.69 -0.61
N TYR A 220 5.94 5.66 -1.36
CA TYR A 220 4.57 5.47 -1.87
C TYR A 220 3.90 4.22 -1.30
N VAL A 221 4.58 3.53 -0.38
CA VAL A 221 4.05 2.38 0.36
C VAL A 221 3.75 2.84 1.79
N PHE A 222 2.58 2.48 2.27
CA PHE A 222 2.04 2.94 3.55
C PHE A 222 1.70 1.75 4.44
N MET A 223 1.91 1.90 5.72
CA MET A 223 1.30 1.03 6.70
C MET A 223 -0.19 1.38 6.82
N VAL A 224 -1.06 0.39 6.79
CA VAL A 224 -2.51 0.55 7.00
C VAL A 224 -2.81 0.12 8.42
N LEU A 225 -3.38 1.03 9.20
CA LEU A 225 -3.63 0.90 10.64
C LEU A 225 -5.09 1.18 10.94
N GLY A 226 -5.56 0.72 12.10
CA GLY A 226 -6.88 1.08 12.60
C GLY A 226 -7.32 0.23 13.78
N ASN A 227 -8.55 0.45 14.20
CA ASN A 227 -9.22 -0.25 15.31
C ASN A 227 -10.67 -0.60 14.94
#